data_ff1c340b30c5dbc1b2cee39e307ffe08
#
_entry.id   ff1c340b30c5dbc1b2cee39e307ffe08
#
_cell.length_a   1.000
_cell.length_b   1.000
_cell.length_c   1.000
_cell.angle_alpha   90.00
_cell.angle_beta   90.00
_cell.angle_gamma   90.00
#
_symmetry.space_group_name_H-M   'P 1'
#
loop_
_entity.id
_entity.type
_entity.pdbx_description
1 polymer ?
#
loop_
_entity_poly.entity_id
_entity_poly.type
_entity_poly.pdbx_seq_one_letter_code
_entity_poly.pdbx_strand_id
1 'polypeptide(L)'
;MTAERLPHVRVLLATYNGVRWLEEQLESTLRQQGVQVSVVASDDSSSDGTVELLQRWGSRDRIQILPPSANRFGSAHRNFLRLIRDAEPGDADFFALADQDDIWLPDKLLRAVECLSASSAQGYSGNVTAFWPDGRVQLIDKAQPQRSLDYLFGSPGPGCTFVLPRSVFLKLKAFITEQFDRLQTIWVHDWLIYAFVRSSGGRWHIDSSPLMLYRQHGLNEIGVNAGWRAAMNRWKLVRSGGYRRDILAIADATGVANTVVDSLRHLNLADRMALILRVRAFRRRFSECLILAVLLMVMPRG
;
A
#
# COMPACT_ATOMS: atom_id res chain seq x y z
N MET A 1 -27.60 20.80 -20.85
CA MET A 1 -26.31 20.15 -20.52
C MET A 1 -26.37 19.81 -19.05
N THR A 2 -26.59 18.57 -18.70
CA THR A 2 -26.48 18.10 -17.30
C THR A 2 -25.02 18.26 -16.89
N ALA A 3 -24.74 19.04 -15.83
CA ALA A 3 -23.39 19.13 -15.28
C ALA A 3 -22.94 17.70 -14.94
N GLU A 4 -21.85 17.25 -15.55
CA GLU A 4 -21.29 15.95 -15.32
C GLU A 4 -20.85 15.89 -13.84
N ARG A 5 -21.33 14.91 -13.09
CA ARG A 5 -21.00 14.75 -11.67
C ARG A 5 -19.49 14.47 -11.54
N LEU A 6 -18.80 15.24 -10.71
CA LEU A 6 -17.41 14.96 -10.41
C LEU A 6 -17.25 13.56 -9.80
N PRO A 7 -16.20 12.81 -10.17
CA PRO A 7 -15.90 11.52 -9.56
C PRO A 7 -15.76 11.66 -8.03
N HIS A 8 -16.41 10.80 -7.26
CA HIS A 8 -16.31 10.78 -5.81
C HIS A 8 -15.23 9.80 -5.36
N VAL A 9 -14.21 10.29 -4.68
CA VAL A 9 -13.12 9.49 -4.11
C VAL A 9 -13.26 9.46 -2.59
N ARG A 10 -13.40 8.27 -2.02
CA ARG A 10 -13.36 8.03 -0.57
C ARG A 10 -11.94 7.68 -0.15
N VAL A 11 -11.37 8.51 0.69
CA VAL A 11 -10.01 8.33 1.21
C VAL A 11 -10.06 7.57 2.53
N LEU A 12 -9.33 6.48 2.62
CA LEU A 12 -9.15 5.64 3.81
C LEU A 12 -7.86 6.08 4.50
N LEU A 13 -7.99 6.77 5.62
CA LEU A 13 -6.89 7.38 6.36
C LEU A 13 -6.57 6.58 7.62
N ALA A 14 -5.38 6.01 7.69
CA ALA A 14 -4.87 5.34 8.89
C ALA A 14 -4.08 6.31 9.77
N THR A 15 -4.39 6.36 11.08
CA THR A 15 -3.68 7.24 12.03
C THR A 15 -3.19 6.49 13.25
N TYR A 16 -2.02 6.93 13.75
CA TYR A 16 -1.45 6.58 15.06
C TYR A 16 -0.41 7.60 15.47
N ASN A 17 -0.64 8.34 16.56
CA ASN A 17 0.27 9.37 17.10
C ASN A 17 0.81 10.31 16.00
N GLY A 18 -0.10 10.87 15.20
CA GLY A 18 0.20 11.67 14.02
C GLY A 18 -0.17 13.14 14.13
N VAL A 19 -0.54 13.64 15.30
CA VAL A 19 -1.06 15.02 15.51
C VAL A 19 -0.20 16.09 14.85
N ARG A 20 1.11 15.87 14.81
CA ARG A 20 2.09 16.81 14.27
C ARG A 20 1.90 17.11 12.78
N TRP A 21 1.43 16.13 11.98
CA TRP A 21 1.39 16.23 10.51
C TRP A 21 -0.02 16.08 9.94
N LEU A 22 -0.94 15.56 10.76
CA LEU A 22 -2.28 15.16 10.33
C LEU A 22 -3.09 16.34 9.77
N GLU A 23 -2.92 17.56 10.29
CA GLU A 23 -3.66 18.72 9.79
C GLU A 23 -3.28 19.05 8.35
N GLU A 24 -1.99 19.07 8.04
CA GLU A 24 -1.48 19.32 6.68
C GLU A 24 -1.91 18.20 5.70
N GLN A 25 -1.87 16.94 6.15
CA GLN A 25 -2.37 15.81 5.38
C GLN A 25 -3.86 15.96 5.06
N LEU A 26 -4.71 16.27 6.04
CA LEU A 26 -6.15 16.45 5.86
C LEU A 26 -6.45 17.63 4.93
N GLU A 27 -5.77 18.77 5.12
CA GLU A 27 -5.92 19.92 4.23
C GLU A 27 -5.60 19.58 2.79
N SER A 28 -4.45 18.94 2.53
CA SER A 28 -4.02 18.58 1.19
C SER A 28 -4.97 17.56 0.54
N THR A 29 -5.49 16.62 1.34
CA THR A 29 -6.46 15.61 0.89
C THR A 29 -7.81 16.24 0.53
N LEU A 30 -8.32 17.17 1.33
CA LEU A 30 -9.63 17.79 1.09
C LEU A 30 -9.62 18.90 0.05
N ARG A 31 -8.43 19.40 -0.35
CA ARG A 31 -8.23 20.44 -1.39
C ARG A 31 -7.97 19.85 -2.79
N GLN A 32 -8.18 18.54 -2.99
CA GLN A 32 -8.02 17.93 -4.32
C GLN A 32 -8.96 18.56 -5.33
N GLN A 33 -8.46 18.78 -6.56
CA GLN A 33 -9.19 19.42 -7.65
C GLN A 33 -9.80 18.36 -8.59
N GLY A 34 -10.91 18.70 -9.24
CA GLY A 34 -11.55 17.85 -10.25
C GLY A 34 -12.22 16.59 -9.73
N VAL A 35 -12.28 16.41 -8.42
CA VAL A 35 -12.94 15.27 -7.75
C VAL A 35 -13.67 15.74 -6.50
N GLN A 36 -14.72 14.99 -6.10
CA GLN A 36 -15.33 15.11 -4.78
C GLN A 36 -14.57 14.18 -3.82
N VAL A 37 -14.22 14.65 -2.62
CA VAL A 37 -13.48 13.87 -1.63
C VAL A 37 -14.28 13.74 -0.35
N SER A 38 -14.37 12.51 0.18
CA SER A 38 -14.73 12.21 1.58
C SER A 38 -13.64 11.35 2.22
N VAL A 39 -13.50 11.43 3.54
CA VAL A 39 -12.46 10.71 4.30
C VAL A 39 -13.13 9.77 5.30
N VAL A 40 -12.63 8.54 5.40
CA VAL A 40 -12.89 7.65 6.53
C VAL A 40 -11.59 7.43 7.26
N ALA A 41 -11.52 7.85 8.52
CA ALA A 41 -10.33 7.72 9.37
C ALA A 41 -10.47 6.57 10.36
N SER A 42 -9.39 5.83 10.56
CA SER A 42 -9.25 4.83 11.63
C SER A 42 -8.02 5.14 12.46
N ASP A 43 -8.23 5.42 13.74
CA ASP A 43 -7.16 5.67 14.69
C ASP A 43 -6.80 4.39 15.49
N ASP A 44 -5.51 4.11 15.61
CA ASP A 44 -4.96 2.94 16.31
C ASP A 44 -4.61 3.24 17.77
N SER A 45 -5.54 3.88 18.50
CA SER A 45 -5.40 4.24 19.93
C SER A 45 -4.27 5.26 20.16
N SER A 46 -4.31 6.38 19.47
CA SER A 46 -3.39 7.50 19.67
C SER A 46 -3.51 8.11 21.06
N SER A 47 -2.40 8.65 21.56
CA SER A 47 -2.30 9.31 22.88
C SER A 47 -1.73 10.73 22.81
N ASP A 48 -1.56 11.31 21.61
CA ASP A 48 -0.85 12.57 21.38
C ASP A 48 -1.76 13.74 20.93
N GLY A 49 -3.10 13.58 20.98
CA GLY A 49 -4.05 14.56 20.49
C GLY A 49 -4.54 14.34 19.05
N THR A 50 -4.13 13.24 18.41
CA THR A 50 -4.59 12.85 17.05
C THR A 50 -6.10 12.70 16.97
N VAL A 51 -6.70 12.03 17.98
CA VAL A 51 -8.16 11.76 18.00
C VAL A 51 -8.94 13.07 18.14
N GLU A 52 -8.52 13.97 19.00
CA GLU A 52 -9.14 15.29 19.20
C GLU A 52 -9.05 16.14 17.93
N LEU A 53 -7.93 16.03 17.19
CA LEU A 53 -7.77 16.70 15.90
C LEU A 53 -8.75 16.12 14.86
N LEU A 54 -8.84 14.81 14.74
CA LEU A 54 -9.80 14.15 13.87
C LEU A 54 -11.24 14.54 14.18
N GLN A 55 -11.63 14.60 15.46
CA GLN A 55 -12.97 15.01 15.90
C GLN A 55 -13.30 16.45 15.50
N ARG A 56 -12.35 17.39 15.63
CA ARG A 56 -12.53 18.77 15.14
C ARG A 56 -12.77 18.84 13.62
N TRP A 57 -12.10 17.98 12.86
CA TRP A 57 -12.29 17.88 11.42
C TRP A 57 -13.58 17.12 11.05
N GLY A 58 -13.98 16.13 11.85
CA GLY A 58 -15.19 15.32 11.66
C GLY A 58 -16.48 16.14 11.71
N SER A 59 -16.50 17.29 12.44
CA SER A 59 -17.63 18.21 12.46
C SER A 59 -17.92 18.91 11.11
N ARG A 60 -17.09 18.71 10.09
CA ARG A 60 -17.19 19.35 8.76
C ARG A 60 -17.85 18.47 7.69
N ASP A 61 -18.64 17.47 8.06
CA ASP A 61 -19.43 16.57 7.19
C ASP A 61 -18.69 15.77 6.10
N ARG A 62 -17.37 15.95 5.98
CA ARG A 62 -16.55 15.28 4.96
C ARG A 62 -15.63 14.20 5.52
N ILE A 63 -15.56 14.08 6.85
CA ILE A 63 -14.70 13.11 7.55
C ILE A 63 -15.54 12.28 8.49
N GLN A 64 -15.56 10.99 8.24
CA GLN A 64 -16.12 9.98 9.14
C GLN A 64 -14.97 9.34 9.93
N ILE A 65 -15.13 9.18 11.24
CA ILE A 65 -14.19 8.49 12.09
C ILE A 65 -14.80 7.15 12.46
N LEU A 66 -14.08 6.05 12.24
CA LEU A 66 -14.52 4.73 12.71
C LEU A 66 -14.55 4.70 14.24
N PRO A 67 -15.50 3.98 14.86
CA PRO A 67 -15.55 3.83 16.29
C PRO A 67 -14.20 3.37 16.88
N PRO A 68 -13.84 3.77 18.10
CA PRO A 68 -12.62 3.27 18.73
C PRO A 68 -12.58 1.73 18.76
N SER A 69 -11.42 1.15 18.51
CA SER A 69 -11.24 -0.30 18.67
C SER A 69 -11.02 -0.65 20.14
N ALA A 70 -11.52 -1.81 20.58
CA ALA A 70 -11.25 -2.32 21.93
C ALA A 70 -9.76 -2.62 22.17
N ASN A 71 -9.02 -2.95 21.11
CA ASN A 71 -7.60 -3.26 21.17
C ASN A 71 -6.84 -2.47 20.11
N ARG A 72 -5.61 -2.10 20.42
CA ARG A 72 -4.68 -1.51 19.46
C ARG A 72 -4.29 -2.55 18.39
N PHE A 73 -4.26 -2.14 17.13
CA PHE A 73 -3.82 -3.00 16.02
C PHE A 73 -2.30 -3.16 15.98
N GLY A 74 -1.56 -2.12 16.34
CA GLY A 74 -0.11 -2.11 16.51
C GLY A 74 0.69 -2.04 15.21
N SER A 75 0.02 -1.80 14.06
CA SER A 75 0.70 -1.54 12.79
C SER A 75 -0.24 -0.85 11.80
N ALA A 76 0.33 -0.07 10.87
CA ALA A 76 -0.43 0.53 9.77
C ALA A 76 -1.13 -0.54 8.92
N HIS A 77 -0.45 -1.67 8.63
CA HIS A 77 -1.06 -2.79 7.89
C HIS A 77 -2.40 -3.23 8.48
N ARG A 78 -2.45 -3.54 9.77
CA ARG A 78 -3.66 -4.01 10.45
C ARG A 78 -4.73 -2.92 10.51
N ASN A 79 -4.33 -1.67 10.68
CA ASN A 79 -5.24 -0.54 10.67
C ASN A 79 -5.86 -0.32 9.26
N PHE A 80 -5.10 -0.50 8.18
CA PHE A 80 -5.63 -0.50 6.81
C PHE A 80 -6.55 -1.68 6.53
N LEU A 81 -6.25 -2.89 7.02
CA LEU A 81 -7.18 -4.02 6.90
C LEU A 81 -8.53 -3.71 7.57
N ARG A 82 -8.50 -3.09 8.75
CA ARG A 82 -9.71 -2.60 9.41
C ARG A 82 -10.44 -1.56 8.58
N LEU A 83 -9.74 -0.53 8.10
CA LEU A 83 -10.34 0.50 7.25
C LEU A 83 -11.07 -0.09 6.05
N ILE A 84 -10.44 -1.01 5.34
CA ILE A 84 -11.06 -1.64 4.16
C ILE A 84 -12.27 -2.50 4.58
N ARG A 85 -12.19 -3.22 5.70
CA ARG A 85 -13.26 -4.06 6.21
C ARG A 85 -14.46 -3.24 6.72
N ASP A 86 -14.21 -2.18 7.50
CA ASP A 86 -15.23 -1.51 8.29
C ASP A 86 -15.78 -0.23 7.62
N ALA A 87 -15.02 0.39 6.68
CA ALA A 87 -15.52 1.56 5.97
C ALA A 87 -16.72 1.24 5.11
N GLU A 88 -17.80 2.02 5.28
CA GLU A 88 -18.95 1.93 4.40
C GLU A 88 -18.65 2.52 3.02
N PRO A 89 -18.93 1.79 1.94
CA PRO A 89 -18.61 2.26 0.59
C PRO A 89 -19.39 3.51 0.16
N GLY A 90 -20.60 3.72 0.71
CA GLY A 90 -21.48 4.82 0.31
C GLY A 90 -21.68 4.88 -1.20
N ASP A 91 -21.63 6.09 -1.76
CA ASP A 91 -21.78 6.39 -3.20
C ASP A 91 -20.42 6.66 -3.90
N ALA A 92 -19.29 6.40 -3.23
CA ALA A 92 -17.97 6.65 -3.79
C ALA A 92 -17.70 5.79 -5.04
N ASP A 93 -17.12 6.41 -6.05
CA ASP A 93 -16.72 5.75 -7.31
C ASP A 93 -15.33 5.12 -7.19
N PHE A 94 -14.46 5.71 -6.35
CA PHE A 94 -13.08 5.27 -6.12
C PHE A 94 -12.72 5.32 -4.64
N PHE A 95 -11.69 4.55 -4.27
CA PHE A 95 -11.14 4.47 -2.92
C PHE A 95 -9.63 4.67 -2.95
N ALA A 96 -9.14 5.63 -2.17
CA ALA A 96 -7.72 5.93 -2.03
C ALA A 96 -7.23 5.59 -0.63
N LEU A 97 -5.98 5.15 -0.49
CA LEU A 97 -5.33 4.97 0.81
C LEU A 97 -4.50 6.19 1.16
N ALA A 98 -4.46 6.56 2.43
CA ALA A 98 -3.68 7.68 2.94
C ALA A 98 -2.98 7.33 4.25
N ASP A 99 -1.69 7.62 4.34
CA ASP A 99 -0.97 7.74 5.60
C ASP A 99 -1.24 9.13 6.20
N GLN A 100 -0.90 9.34 7.46
CA GLN A 100 -1.26 10.55 8.24
C GLN A 100 -0.32 11.74 8.07
N ASP A 101 0.78 11.59 7.34
CA ASP A 101 1.97 12.42 7.45
C ASP A 101 2.53 12.94 6.11
N ASP A 102 1.79 12.72 5.02
CA ASP A 102 2.16 13.15 3.67
C ASP A 102 1.51 14.47 3.24
N ILE A 103 1.90 14.99 2.08
CA ILE A 103 1.26 16.15 1.45
C ILE A 103 0.87 15.76 0.02
N TRP A 104 -0.41 15.84 -0.31
CA TRP A 104 -0.91 15.52 -1.64
C TRP A 104 -0.92 16.76 -2.54
N LEU A 105 -0.43 16.63 -3.77
CA LEU A 105 -0.57 17.68 -4.77
C LEU A 105 -2.03 17.78 -5.25
N PRO A 106 -2.49 18.96 -5.71
CA PRO A 106 -3.92 19.23 -5.95
C PRO A 106 -4.58 18.30 -6.97
N ASP A 107 -3.86 17.76 -7.91
CA ASP A 107 -4.33 16.93 -9.03
C ASP A 107 -4.08 15.41 -8.85
N LYS A 108 -3.57 14.99 -7.69
CA LYS A 108 -3.22 13.59 -7.42
C LYS A 108 -4.38 12.62 -7.66
N LEU A 109 -5.56 12.93 -7.13
CA LEU A 109 -6.71 12.04 -7.26
C LEU A 109 -7.34 12.12 -8.66
N LEU A 110 -7.42 13.29 -9.26
CA LEU A 110 -7.90 13.44 -10.64
C LEU A 110 -7.06 12.61 -11.60
N ARG A 111 -5.73 12.74 -11.51
CA ARG A 111 -4.80 11.98 -12.34
C ARG A 111 -4.97 10.47 -12.18
N ALA A 112 -5.14 9.99 -10.95
CA ALA A 112 -5.37 8.57 -10.69
C ALA A 112 -6.68 8.08 -11.33
N VAL A 113 -7.76 8.85 -11.21
CA VAL A 113 -9.08 8.54 -11.82
C VAL A 113 -8.97 8.49 -13.34
N GLU A 114 -8.32 9.47 -13.96
CA GLU A 114 -8.08 9.52 -15.41
C GLU A 114 -7.29 8.30 -15.90
N CYS A 115 -6.18 7.96 -15.21
CA CYS A 115 -5.37 6.79 -15.56
C CYS A 115 -6.16 5.48 -15.46
N LEU A 116 -6.95 5.31 -14.40
CA LEU A 116 -7.80 4.14 -14.20
C LEU A 116 -8.85 4.02 -15.30
N SER A 117 -9.50 5.12 -15.64
CA SER A 117 -10.53 5.17 -16.69
C SER A 117 -9.96 4.90 -18.08
N ALA A 118 -8.84 5.52 -18.42
CA ALA A 118 -8.21 5.37 -19.73
C ALA A 118 -7.57 4.00 -19.97
N SER A 119 -7.01 3.38 -18.92
CA SER A 119 -6.27 2.12 -19.05
C SER A 119 -7.09 0.87 -18.75
N SER A 120 -8.32 1.00 -18.28
CA SER A 120 -9.13 -0.10 -17.72
C SER A 120 -8.37 -0.88 -16.62
N ALA A 121 -7.45 -0.20 -15.91
CA ALA A 121 -6.71 -0.80 -14.81
C ALA A 121 -7.62 -0.97 -13.59
N GLN A 122 -7.34 -1.99 -12.80
CA GLN A 122 -8.07 -2.33 -11.58
C GLN A 122 -7.39 -1.82 -10.31
N GLY A 123 -6.25 -1.18 -10.45
CA GLY A 123 -5.55 -0.49 -9.38
C GLY A 123 -4.53 0.49 -9.92
N TYR A 124 -4.28 1.52 -9.15
CA TYR A 124 -3.34 2.59 -9.44
C TYR A 124 -2.35 2.78 -8.29
N SER A 125 -1.12 3.07 -8.63
CA SER A 125 -0.10 3.64 -7.75
C SER A 125 0.76 4.63 -8.53
N GLY A 126 1.55 5.44 -7.84
CA GLY A 126 2.42 6.40 -8.50
C GLY A 126 3.78 6.54 -7.82
N ASN A 127 4.69 7.23 -8.52
CA ASN A 127 5.93 7.70 -7.94
C ASN A 127 5.63 8.72 -6.83
N VAL A 128 6.58 8.92 -5.91
CA VAL A 128 6.50 9.92 -4.86
C VAL A 128 7.79 10.73 -4.77
N THR A 129 7.69 11.96 -4.30
CA THR A 129 8.83 12.79 -3.95
C THR A 129 9.05 12.70 -2.44
N ALA A 130 10.02 11.91 -2.01
CA ALA A 130 10.40 11.85 -0.61
C ALA A 130 11.12 13.13 -0.18
N PHE A 131 10.81 13.65 1.02
CA PHE A 131 11.46 14.84 1.58
C PHE A 131 11.75 14.66 3.07
N TRP A 132 12.85 15.24 3.52
CA TRP A 132 13.36 15.15 4.88
C TRP A 132 13.38 16.50 5.56
N PRO A 133 13.38 16.54 6.91
CA PRO A 133 13.50 17.79 7.67
C PRO A 133 14.77 18.61 7.40
N ASP A 134 15.82 17.96 6.90
CA ASP A 134 17.09 18.59 6.54
C ASP A 134 17.09 19.24 5.14
N GLY A 135 15.94 19.25 4.47
CA GLY A 135 15.77 19.84 3.13
C GLY A 135 16.12 18.90 1.97
N ARG A 136 16.55 17.68 2.22
CA ARG A 136 16.76 16.68 1.15
C ARG A 136 15.45 16.34 0.49
N VAL A 137 15.51 16.15 -0.85
CA VAL A 137 14.39 15.73 -1.69
C VAL A 137 14.88 14.61 -2.61
N GLN A 138 14.09 13.55 -2.78
CA GLN A 138 14.44 12.43 -3.64
C GLN A 138 13.22 11.84 -4.33
N LEU A 139 13.28 11.67 -5.65
CA LEU A 139 12.28 10.91 -6.39
C LEU A 139 12.39 9.41 -6.02
N ILE A 140 11.28 8.83 -5.59
CA ILE A 140 11.12 7.39 -5.41
C ILE A 140 10.40 6.85 -6.64
N ASP A 141 11.19 6.44 -7.61
CA ASP A 141 10.69 5.92 -8.87
C ASP A 141 10.32 4.44 -8.74
N LYS A 142 9.05 4.12 -8.99
CA LYS A 142 8.45 2.78 -8.99
C LYS A 142 7.81 2.40 -10.34
N ALA A 143 7.80 3.34 -11.29
CA ALA A 143 7.11 3.19 -12.58
C ALA A 143 7.87 2.32 -13.61
N GLN A 144 8.56 1.27 -13.16
CA GLN A 144 9.16 0.31 -14.07
C GLN A 144 8.12 -0.67 -14.62
N PRO A 145 8.33 -1.20 -15.83
CA PRO A 145 7.44 -2.21 -16.43
C PRO A 145 7.21 -3.40 -15.50
N GLN A 146 5.95 -3.74 -15.28
CA GLN A 146 5.56 -4.88 -14.44
C GLN A 146 6.06 -6.20 -15.01
N ARG A 147 6.25 -7.18 -14.14
CA ARG A 147 6.65 -8.54 -14.48
C ARG A 147 5.53 -9.51 -14.15
N SER A 148 5.61 -10.71 -14.72
CA SER A 148 4.53 -11.71 -14.61
C SER A 148 4.22 -12.13 -13.16
N LEU A 149 5.22 -12.16 -12.29
CA LEU A 149 5.10 -12.62 -10.90
C LEU A 149 5.68 -11.62 -9.88
N ASP A 150 5.88 -10.34 -10.27
CA ASP A 150 6.44 -9.34 -9.36
C ASP A 150 5.55 -9.08 -8.14
N TYR A 151 4.25 -9.29 -8.28
CA TYR A 151 3.27 -9.15 -7.21
C TYR A 151 3.44 -10.18 -6.07
N LEU A 152 4.07 -11.32 -6.33
CA LEU A 152 4.41 -12.28 -5.27
C LEU A 152 5.64 -11.87 -4.46
N PHE A 153 6.45 -10.93 -4.97
CA PHE A 153 7.73 -10.58 -4.37
C PHE A 153 7.82 -9.13 -3.88
N GLY A 154 6.77 -8.34 -4.04
CA GLY A 154 6.73 -6.98 -3.53
C GLY A 154 5.59 -6.12 -4.04
N SER A 155 5.53 -4.90 -3.51
CA SER A 155 4.53 -3.88 -3.81
C SER A 155 4.89 -3.10 -5.10
N PRO A 156 3.89 -2.50 -5.78
CA PRO A 156 4.12 -1.62 -6.94
C PRO A 156 4.63 -0.23 -6.54
N GLY A 157 4.53 0.14 -5.25
CA GLY A 157 4.90 1.44 -4.70
C GLY A 157 4.35 1.63 -3.29
N PRO A 158 4.46 2.81 -2.69
CA PRO A 158 3.89 3.12 -1.38
C PRO A 158 2.36 3.03 -1.39
N GLY A 159 1.78 2.42 -0.35
CA GLY A 159 0.33 2.23 -0.20
C GLY A 159 -0.46 3.54 -0.24
N CYS A 160 0.08 4.62 0.29
CA CYS A 160 -0.52 5.97 0.28
C CYS A 160 -0.71 6.57 -1.12
N THR A 161 -0.18 5.91 -2.18
CA THR A 161 -0.46 6.28 -3.57
C THR A 161 -1.62 5.50 -4.18
N PHE A 162 -2.15 4.46 -3.52
CA PHE A 162 -3.11 3.54 -4.11
C PHE A 162 -4.48 4.18 -4.29
N VAL A 163 -5.04 3.93 -5.48
CA VAL A 163 -6.44 4.24 -5.81
C VAL A 163 -7.06 3.02 -6.49
N LEU A 164 -8.24 2.62 -6.04
CA LEU A 164 -8.98 1.47 -6.52
C LEU A 164 -10.37 1.90 -7.02
N PRO A 165 -10.85 1.39 -8.16
CA PRO A 165 -12.26 1.55 -8.54
C PRO A 165 -13.18 0.85 -7.54
N ARG A 166 -14.41 1.36 -7.38
CA ARG A 166 -15.44 0.79 -6.48
C ARG A 166 -15.60 -0.72 -6.64
N SER A 167 -15.68 -1.22 -7.86
CA SER A 167 -15.88 -2.64 -8.12
C SER A 167 -14.75 -3.52 -7.57
N VAL A 168 -13.51 -3.01 -7.62
CA VAL A 168 -12.33 -3.69 -7.08
C VAL A 168 -12.30 -3.58 -5.55
N PHE A 169 -12.61 -2.39 -5.02
CA PHE A 169 -12.67 -2.17 -3.57
C PHE A 169 -13.68 -3.10 -2.89
N LEU A 170 -14.88 -3.28 -3.46
CA LEU A 170 -15.90 -4.16 -2.90
C LEU A 170 -15.44 -5.63 -2.88
N LYS A 171 -14.75 -6.10 -3.93
CA LYS A 171 -14.15 -7.44 -3.95
C LYS A 171 -13.04 -7.58 -2.92
N LEU A 172 -12.18 -6.57 -2.79
CA LEU A 172 -11.11 -6.54 -1.79
C LEU A 172 -11.68 -6.52 -0.36
N LYS A 173 -12.74 -5.73 -0.11
CA LYS A 173 -13.47 -5.68 1.18
C LYS A 173 -14.00 -7.06 1.55
N ALA A 174 -14.68 -7.75 0.63
CA ALA A 174 -15.20 -9.09 0.86
C ALA A 174 -14.06 -10.08 1.17
N PHE A 175 -12.98 -10.07 0.37
CA PHE A 175 -11.80 -10.90 0.57
C PHE A 175 -11.13 -10.69 1.94
N ILE A 176 -10.96 -9.42 2.34
CA ILE A 176 -10.37 -9.08 3.65
C ILE A 176 -11.31 -9.49 4.77
N THR A 177 -12.61 -9.27 4.64
CA THR A 177 -13.60 -9.65 5.66
C THR A 177 -13.59 -11.15 5.91
N GLU A 178 -13.57 -11.96 4.86
CA GLU A 178 -13.55 -13.42 4.94
C GLU A 178 -12.29 -13.99 5.59
N GLN A 179 -11.14 -13.35 5.36
CA GLN A 179 -9.83 -13.85 5.80
C GLN A 179 -9.16 -12.96 6.86
N PHE A 180 -9.90 -12.09 7.52
CA PHE A 180 -9.38 -10.99 8.35
C PHE A 180 -8.28 -11.42 9.31
N ASP A 181 -8.51 -12.46 10.13
CA ASP A 181 -7.56 -12.90 11.14
C ASP A 181 -6.27 -13.45 10.53
N ARG A 182 -6.40 -14.19 9.42
CA ARG A 182 -5.25 -14.74 8.70
C ARG A 182 -4.38 -13.64 8.07
N LEU A 183 -5.01 -12.62 7.49
CA LEU A 183 -4.32 -11.53 6.80
C LEU A 183 -3.55 -10.62 7.73
N GLN A 184 -3.91 -10.53 9.02
CA GLN A 184 -3.18 -9.75 10.03
C GLN A 184 -1.74 -10.22 10.25
N THR A 185 -1.37 -11.41 9.82
CA THR A 185 -0.02 -11.95 9.93
C THR A 185 0.92 -11.51 8.81
N ILE A 186 0.39 -10.95 7.72
CA ILE A 186 1.15 -10.40 6.59
C ILE A 186 1.78 -9.07 7.01
N TRP A 187 2.99 -8.79 6.53
CA TRP A 187 3.75 -7.61 6.97
C TRP A 187 3.16 -6.27 6.48
N VAL A 188 2.71 -6.18 5.22
CA VAL A 188 2.30 -4.90 4.61
C VAL A 188 1.06 -5.02 3.73
N HIS A 189 0.14 -4.07 3.87
CA HIS A 189 -1.13 -4.01 3.18
C HIS A 189 -1.00 -3.72 1.67
N ASP A 190 -0.04 -2.88 1.28
CA ASP A 190 0.19 -2.49 -0.11
C ASP A 190 0.60 -3.69 -0.97
N TRP A 191 1.46 -4.56 -0.46
CA TRP A 191 1.83 -5.79 -1.14
C TRP A 191 0.64 -6.75 -1.28
N LEU A 192 -0.15 -6.93 -0.21
CA LEU A 192 -1.34 -7.77 -0.24
C LEU A 192 -2.38 -7.28 -1.26
N ILE A 193 -2.68 -5.98 -1.29
CA ILE A 193 -3.65 -5.39 -2.23
C ILE A 193 -3.17 -5.55 -3.68
N TYR A 194 -1.90 -5.29 -3.94
CA TYR A 194 -1.32 -5.50 -5.26
C TYR A 194 -1.41 -6.95 -5.71
N ALA A 195 -1.04 -7.88 -4.83
CA ALA A 195 -1.11 -9.30 -5.11
C ALA A 195 -2.55 -9.77 -5.35
N PHE A 196 -3.52 -9.29 -4.55
CA PHE A 196 -4.95 -9.58 -4.74
C PHE A 196 -5.44 -9.20 -6.15
N VAL A 197 -5.12 -7.99 -6.61
CA VAL A 197 -5.52 -7.53 -7.95
C VAL A 197 -4.82 -8.33 -9.04
N ARG A 198 -3.51 -8.54 -8.92
CA ARG A 198 -2.69 -9.16 -9.95
C ARG A 198 -2.91 -10.67 -10.08
N SER A 199 -3.15 -11.37 -8.96
CA SER A 199 -3.40 -12.83 -8.95
C SER A 199 -4.70 -13.20 -9.68
N SER A 200 -5.70 -12.33 -9.64
CA SER A 200 -6.95 -12.49 -10.38
C SER A 200 -6.88 -12.08 -11.85
N GLY A 201 -5.67 -11.83 -12.40
CA GLY A 201 -5.45 -11.36 -13.77
C GLY A 201 -5.70 -9.86 -13.97
N GLY A 202 -5.90 -9.13 -12.89
CA GLY A 202 -6.15 -7.69 -12.92
C GLY A 202 -4.94 -6.89 -13.41
N ARG A 203 -5.21 -5.78 -14.10
CA ARG A 203 -4.21 -4.82 -14.56
C ARG A 203 -3.98 -3.77 -13.48
N TRP A 204 -2.72 -3.39 -13.27
CA TRP A 204 -2.34 -2.31 -12.36
C TRP A 204 -1.62 -1.22 -13.12
N HIS A 205 -1.95 0.05 -12.89
CA HIS A 205 -1.26 1.20 -13.47
C HIS A 205 -0.26 1.76 -12.45
N ILE A 206 1.00 1.90 -12.85
CA ILE A 206 2.04 2.55 -12.03
C ILE A 206 2.44 3.84 -12.75
N ASP A 207 2.00 4.98 -12.23
CA ASP A 207 2.25 6.29 -12.84
C ASP A 207 3.67 6.78 -12.50
N SER A 208 4.34 7.35 -13.47
CA SER A 208 5.64 7.99 -13.29
C SER A 208 5.55 9.39 -12.65
N SER A 209 4.37 9.98 -12.58
CA SER A 209 4.14 11.31 -12.00
C SER A 209 4.20 11.27 -10.47
N PRO A 210 5.12 12.02 -9.82
CA PRO A 210 5.18 12.06 -8.35
C PRO A 210 4.21 13.12 -7.81
N LEU A 211 2.95 12.76 -7.62
CA LEU A 211 1.86 13.66 -7.24
C LEU A 211 1.65 13.77 -5.72
N MET A 212 2.66 13.43 -4.93
CA MET A 212 2.67 13.67 -3.50
C MET A 212 4.09 13.84 -2.95
N LEU A 213 4.18 14.60 -1.88
CA LEU A 213 5.38 14.72 -1.06
C LEU A 213 5.29 13.69 0.07
N TYR A 214 6.19 12.71 0.04
CA TYR A 214 6.28 11.58 0.96
C TYR A 214 7.24 11.92 2.10
N ARG A 215 6.67 12.27 3.25
CA ARG A 215 7.46 12.77 4.39
C ARG A 215 8.32 11.68 5.01
N GLN A 216 9.57 12.02 5.32
CA GLN A 216 10.52 11.14 5.97
C GLN A 216 10.88 11.66 7.34
N HIS A 217 10.63 10.85 8.38
CA HIS A 217 10.96 11.14 9.78
C HIS A 217 11.24 9.84 10.55
N GLY A 218 11.72 9.95 11.77
CA GLY A 218 12.13 8.79 12.58
C GLY A 218 11.00 7.85 13.01
N LEU A 219 9.73 8.27 12.84
CA LEU A 219 8.54 7.52 13.22
C LEU A 219 7.84 6.84 12.04
N ASN A 220 8.35 6.97 10.80
CA ASN A 220 7.78 6.22 9.69
C ASN A 220 7.88 4.71 9.94
N GLU A 221 6.79 3.97 9.80
CA GLU A 221 6.80 2.51 9.91
C GLU A 221 7.62 1.88 8.77
N ILE A 222 7.45 2.39 7.56
CA ILE A 222 8.26 2.05 6.39
C ILE A 222 8.68 3.34 5.70
N GLY A 223 9.87 3.85 5.99
CA GLY A 223 10.44 5.01 5.30
C GLY A 223 11.11 4.66 3.98
N VAL A 224 11.70 5.68 3.32
CA VAL A 224 12.58 5.45 2.17
C VAL A 224 13.71 4.52 2.61
N ASN A 225 13.65 3.29 2.14
CA ASN A 225 14.58 2.22 2.50
C ASN A 225 15.97 2.44 1.86
N ALA A 226 16.63 3.55 2.21
CA ALA A 226 17.99 3.86 1.79
C ALA A 226 18.98 3.68 2.95
N GLY A 227 20.16 3.21 2.63
CA GLY A 227 21.26 3.07 3.58
C GLY A 227 21.40 1.68 4.22
N TRP A 228 22.51 1.52 4.96
CA TRP A 228 22.95 0.23 5.49
C TRP A 228 22.01 -0.34 6.59
N ARG A 229 21.35 0.52 7.38
CA ARG A 229 20.39 0.09 8.40
C ARG A 229 19.15 -0.57 7.76
N ALA A 230 18.64 0.01 6.69
CA ALA A 230 17.54 -0.58 5.94
C ALA A 230 17.93 -1.89 5.25
N ALA A 231 19.14 -1.96 4.74
CA ALA A 231 19.72 -3.21 4.18
C ALA A 231 19.83 -4.29 5.28
N MET A 232 20.28 -3.92 6.48
CA MET A 232 20.40 -4.83 7.62
C MET A 232 19.03 -5.34 8.11
N ASN A 233 18.02 -4.47 8.18
CA ASN A 233 16.67 -4.88 8.57
C ASN A 233 16.06 -5.87 7.55
N ARG A 234 16.24 -5.59 6.26
CA ARG A 234 15.84 -6.54 5.20
C ARG A 234 16.58 -7.87 5.30
N TRP A 235 17.88 -7.83 5.57
CA TRP A 235 18.68 -9.02 5.79
C TRP A 235 18.20 -9.84 6.99
N LYS A 236 17.87 -9.19 8.12
CA LYS A 236 17.29 -9.85 9.30
C LYS A 236 15.95 -10.50 8.96
N LEU A 237 15.06 -9.80 8.23
CA LEU A 237 13.76 -10.33 7.79
C LEU A 237 13.90 -11.57 6.90
N VAL A 238 14.88 -11.57 5.99
CA VAL A 238 15.15 -12.73 5.13
C VAL A 238 15.73 -13.89 5.95
N ARG A 239 16.72 -13.64 6.82
CA ARG A 239 17.34 -14.68 7.65
C ARG A 239 16.39 -15.29 8.67
N SER A 240 15.42 -14.54 9.17
CA SER A 240 14.35 -15.06 10.05
C SER A 240 13.28 -15.87 9.30
N GLY A 241 13.36 -15.97 7.97
CA GLY A 241 12.33 -16.60 7.14
C GLY A 241 11.07 -15.75 6.96
N GLY A 242 11.00 -14.54 7.54
CA GLY A 242 9.83 -13.67 7.50
C GLY A 242 9.41 -13.34 6.07
N TYR A 243 10.35 -12.92 5.22
CA TYR A 243 10.06 -12.60 3.82
C TYR A 243 9.45 -13.78 3.04
N ARG A 244 9.96 -15.00 3.24
CA ARG A 244 9.40 -16.22 2.63
C ARG A 244 8.01 -16.51 3.16
N ARG A 245 7.80 -16.38 4.48
CA ARG A 245 6.46 -16.57 5.09
C ARG A 245 5.44 -15.61 4.50
N ASP A 246 5.80 -14.33 4.30
CA ASP A 246 4.90 -13.34 3.70
C ASP A 246 4.56 -13.70 2.25
N ILE A 247 5.55 -14.11 1.43
CA ILE A 247 5.29 -14.58 0.06
C ILE A 247 4.30 -15.74 0.05
N LEU A 248 4.51 -16.75 0.90
CA LEU A 248 3.66 -17.94 0.97
C LEU A 248 2.28 -17.59 1.53
N ALA A 249 2.20 -16.74 2.55
CA ALA A 249 0.93 -16.29 3.13
C ALA A 249 0.08 -15.52 2.09
N ILE A 250 0.71 -14.63 1.30
CA ILE A 250 0.05 -13.92 0.21
C ILE A 250 -0.39 -14.90 -0.90
N ALA A 251 0.47 -15.82 -1.32
CA ALA A 251 0.13 -16.81 -2.34
C ALA A 251 -1.06 -17.67 -1.91
N ASP A 252 -1.02 -18.15 -0.66
CA ASP A 252 -2.10 -18.96 -0.10
C ASP A 252 -3.40 -18.17 0.08
N ALA A 253 -3.34 -16.91 0.52
CA ALA A 253 -4.52 -16.07 0.68
C ALA A 253 -5.17 -15.74 -0.66
N THR A 254 -4.35 -15.50 -1.70
CA THR A 254 -4.82 -15.13 -3.05
C THR A 254 -5.05 -16.32 -3.97
N GLY A 255 -4.90 -17.56 -3.48
CA GLY A 255 -5.12 -18.79 -4.24
C GLY A 255 -4.09 -19.05 -5.35
N VAL A 256 -2.91 -18.43 -5.26
CA VAL A 256 -1.85 -18.62 -6.27
C VAL A 256 -1.14 -19.93 -6.04
N ALA A 257 -1.36 -20.89 -6.94
CA ALA A 257 -0.68 -22.17 -6.99
C ALA A 257 0.11 -22.30 -8.29
N ASN A 258 1.44 -22.36 -8.20
CA ASN A 258 2.34 -22.53 -9.34
C ASN A 258 3.70 -23.06 -8.90
N THR A 259 4.53 -23.46 -9.87
CA THR A 259 5.86 -24.03 -9.62
C THR A 259 6.79 -23.11 -8.79
N VAL A 260 6.60 -21.79 -8.84
CA VAL A 260 7.41 -20.84 -8.05
C VAL A 260 7.04 -20.92 -6.56
N VAL A 261 5.73 -21.00 -6.26
CA VAL A 261 5.22 -21.16 -4.88
C VAL A 261 5.67 -22.51 -4.33
N ASP A 262 5.59 -23.58 -5.12
CA ASP A 262 6.04 -24.92 -4.71
C ASP A 262 7.55 -24.95 -4.45
N SER A 263 8.35 -24.35 -5.33
CA SER A 263 9.80 -24.20 -5.08
C SER A 263 10.13 -23.38 -3.84
N LEU A 264 9.31 -22.36 -3.52
CA LEU A 264 9.47 -21.58 -2.28
C LEU A 264 9.08 -22.41 -1.04
N ARG A 265 8.13 -23.33 -1.15
CA ARG A 265 7.75 -24.21 -0.03
C ARG A 265 8.85 -25.22 0.32
N HIS A 266 9.47 -25.86 -0.66
CA HIS A 266 10.51 -26.85 -0.45
C HIS A 266 11.90 -26.23 -0.26
N LEU A 267 12.24 -25.28 -1.11
CA LEU A 267 13.46 -24.47 -1.12
C LEU A 267 14.75 -25.32 -0.99
N ASN A 268 14.82 -26.48 -1.67
CA ASN A 268 16.02 -27.26 -1.84
C ASN A 268 16.99 -26.57 -2.82
N LEU A 269 18.17 -27.13 -3.09
CA LEU A 269 19.15 -26.48 -3.95
C LEU A 269 18.64 -26.32 -5.40
N ALA A 270 17.95 -27.34 -5.92
CA ALA A 270 17.38 -27.28 -7.26
C ALA A 270 16.28 -26.20 -7.35
N ASP A 271 15.43 -26.11 -6.34
CA ASP A 271 14.41 -25.07 -6.25
C ASP A 271 15.03 -23.67 -6.25
N ARG A 272 16.09 -23.46 -5.46
CA ARG A 272 16.82 -22.18 -5.43
C ARG A 272 17.36 -21.80 -6.79
N MET A 273 17.99 -22.75 -7.48
CA MET A 273 18.53 -22.51 -8.82
C MET A 273 17.41 -22.19 -9.82
N ALA A 274 16.29 -22.92 -9.77
CA ALA A 274 15.12 -22.67 -10.63
C ALA A 274 14.52 -21.27 -10.37
N LEU A 275 14.45 -20.83 -9.11
CA LEU A 275 13.98 -19.50 -8.74
C LEU A 275 14.95 -18.40 -9.20
N ILE A 276 16.26 -18.61 -9.02
CA ILE A 276 17.30 -17.65 -9.43
C ILE A 276 17.29 -17.43 -10.95
N LEU A 277 17.12 -18.48 -11.74
CA LEU A 277 17.01 -18.37 -13.20
C LEU A 277 15.78 -17.53 -13.63
N ARG A 278 14.78 -17.40 -12.78
CA ARG A 278 13.54 -16.67 -13.05
C ARG A 278 13.41 -15.31 -12.35
N VAL A 279 14.44 -14.79 -11.69
CA VAL A 279 14.37 -13.53 -10.91
C VAL A 279 13.88 -12.33 -11.72
N ARG A 280 14.07 -12.32 -13.05
CA ARG A 280 13.55 -11.29 -13.95
C ARG A 280 12.01 -11.29 -14.06
N ALA A 281 11.36 -12.39 -13.71
CA ALA A 281 9.90 -12.46 -13.60
C ALA A 281 9.39 -11.91 -12.25
N PHE A 282 10.27 -11.77 -11.26
CA PHE A 282 9.94 -11.43 -9.86
C PHE A 282 10.26 -9.99 -9.49
N ARG A 283 11.21 -9.36 -10.17
CA ARG A 283 11.65 -7.99 -9.88
C ARG A 283 11.73 -7.14 -11.14
N ARG A 284 11.38 -5.87 -10.98
CA ARG A 284 11.28 -4.90 -12.09
C ARG A 284 12.62 -4.27 -12.44
N ARG A 285 13.49 -4.02 -11.45
CA ARG A 285 14.84 -3.47 -11.63
C ARG A 285 15.90 -4.56 -11.62
N PHE A 286 16.90 -4.43 -12.49
CA PHE A 286 18.00 -5.40 -12.57
C PHE A 286 18.78 -5.53 -11.24
N SER A 287 19.07 -4.42 -10.56
CA SER A 287 19.71 -4.43 -9.25
C SER A 287 18.90 -5.21 -8.20
N GLU A 288 17.55 -5.09 -8.22
CA GLU A 288 16.69 -5.86 -7.34
C GLU A 288 16.66 -7.35 -7.68
N CYS A 289 16.83 -7.72 -8.96
CA CYS A 289 17.00 -9.12 -9.38
C CYS A 289 18.27 -9.74 -8.76
N LEU A 290 19.39 -9.02 -8.81
CA LEU A 290 20.64 -9.50 -8.21
C LEU A 290 20.53 -9.68 -6.69
N ILE A 291 19.94 -8.69 -6.02
CA ILE A 291 19.70 -8.77 -4.57
C ILE A 291 18.81 -9.98 -4.25
N LEU A 292 17.70 -10.16 -4.99
CA LEU A 292 16.80 -11.30 -4.77
C LEU A 292 17.49 -12.64 -5.02
N ALA A 293 18.35 -12.75 -6.03
CA ALA A 293 19.11 -13.97 -6.29
C ALA A 293 20.00 -14.35 -5.09
N VAL A 294 20.72 -13.38 -4.52
CA VAL A 294 21.52 -13.59 -3.31
C VAL A 294 20.62 -13.98 -2.12
N LEU A 295 19.49 -13.30 -1.93
CA LEU A 295 18.55 -13.60 -0.85
C LEU A 295 17.97 -15.02 -0.96
N LEU A 296 17.64 -15.49 -2.17
CA LEU A 296 17.18 -16.85 -2.41
C LEU A 296 18.22 -17.92 -2.03
N MET A 297 19.51 -17.64 -2.20
CA MET A 297 20.57 -18.56 -1.80
C MET A 297 20.67 -18.73 -0.29
N VAL A 298 20.49 -17.65 0.48
CA VAL A 298 20.67 -17.63 1.94
C VAL A 298 19.37 -17.76 2.75
N MET A 299 18.23 -17.73 2.10
CA MET A 299 16.92 -17.84 2.73
C MET A 299 16.77 -19.18 3.46
N PRO A 300 16.36 -19.23 4.73
CA PRO A 300 16.23 -20.47 5.47
C PRO A 300 15.15 -21.37 4.86
N ARG A 301 15.40 -22.67 4.92
CA ARG A 301 14.36 -23.70 4.81
C ARG A 301 13.54 -23.61 6.10
N GLY A 302 12.24 -23.33 6.04
CA GLY A 302 11.41 -23.27 7.23
C GLY A 302 11.27 -24.60 7.91
#